data_e7a58f8a98f54d907e31e302e6f2a8bc
#
_entry.id   e7a58f8a98f54d907e31e302e6f2a8bc
#
_cell.length_a   1.000
_cell.length_b   1.000
_cell.length_c   1.000
_cell.angle_alpha   90.00
_cell.angle_beta   90.00
_cell.angle_gamma   90.00
#
_symmetry.space_group_name_H-M   'P 1'
#
loop_
_entity.id
_entity.type
_entity.pdbx_description
1 polymer ?
#
loop_
_entity_poly.entity_id
_entity_poly.type
_entity_poly.pdbx_seq_one_letter_code
_entity_poly.pdbx_strand_id
1 'polypeptide(L)'
;PMKILLITDQHFGVRNDNEHFINHYKKFYGKVVIPFIKASGIKEVISLGDTFDRRRYINFHSLDEAKEMWFDQLTKLGCNHTMLIGNHDIYYKNTLKVNAPHEILGEYNFDVIDKPTTKSYDGTDILMLPWICDDNKSEVFEAVQRSKAPVLMGHLELNGFEAHPGHIMESGMDGTFFNKFKRVFSGHYHQKSTKGNISYLGNPYQLYWNDYGCKRGFHVFDTSTLKTTFYRNPFDIFYKLYYNNGVSIPESEDLKGSFVKLIVEEKGDYQKFDYAVKQLQNIGLGDLKLSLIHISEPTRQLQI
;
A
#
# COMPACT_ATOMS: atom_id res chain seq x y z
N PRO A 1 25.08 -5.37 -11.88
CA PRO A 1 23.83 -4.63 -11.64
C PRO A 1 23.21 -5.00 -10.30
N MET A 2 22.78 -4.00 -9.56
CA MET A 2 22.14 -4.20 -8.27
C MET A 2 20.61 -4.22 -8.42
N LYS A 3 19.94 -5.08 -7.67
CA LYS A 3 18.49 -5.11 -7.56
C LYS A 3 18.06 -4.66 -6.18
N ILE A 4 17.08 -3.77 -6.14
CA ILE A 4 16.58 -3.14 -4.93
C ILE A 4 15.08 -3.41 -4.81
N LEU A 5 14.65 -3.91 -3.65
CA LEU A 5 13.24 -4.07 -3.37
C LEU A 5 12.63 -2.71 -2.98
N LEU A 6 11.57 -2.32 -3.68
CA LEU A 6 10.80 -1.11 -3.40
C LEU A 6 9.44 -1.49 -2.84
N ILE A 7 9.07 -0.87 -1.73
CA ILE A 7 7.75 -1.00 -1.11
C ILE A 7 7.33 0.37 -0.57
N THR A 8 6.04 0.64 -0.51
CA THR A 8 5.55 1.93 -0.03
C THR A 8 4.17 1.82 0.58
N ASP A 9 3.81 2.81 1.38
CA ASP A 9 2.46 2.94 1.93
C ASP A 9 2.00 1.67 2.65
N GLN A 10 2.85 1.19 3.55
CA GLN A 10 2.62 -0.03 4.31
C GLN A 10 1.52 0.13 5.36
N HIS A 11 1.35 1.34 5.89
CA HIS A 11 0.28 1.72 6.82
C HIS A 11 0.09 0.74 7.98
N PHE A 12 1.17 0.40 8.68
CA PHE A 12 1.08 -0.39 9.90
C PHE A 12 0.18 0.32 10.93
N GLY A 13 -0.79 -0.41 11.47
CA GLY A 13 -1.82 0.14 12.35
C GLY A 13 -3.09 0.59 11.65
N VAL A 14 -3.25 0.28 10.37
CA VAL A 14 -4.40 0.66 9.55
C VAL A 14 -5.74 0.16 10.13
N ARG A 15 -6.81 0.88 9.80
CA ARG A 15 -8.18 0.51 10.21
C ARG A 15 -8.31 0.40 11.73
N ASN A 16 -7.67 1.34 12.44
CA ASN A 16 -7.67 1.43 13.90
C ASN A 16 -7.15 0.14 14.56
N ASP A 17 -5.99 -0.34 14.09
CA ASP A 17 -5.32 -1.54 14.58
C ASP A 17 -6.17 -2.82 14.45
N ASN A 18 -6.97 -2.92 13.42
CA ASN A 18 -7.86 -4.04 13.18
C ASN A 18 -7.05 -5.34 13.04
N GLU A 19 -7.36 -6.33 13.87
CA GLU A 19 -6.61 -7.60 13.93
C GLU A 19 -6.65 -8.39 12.63
N HIS A 20 -7.74 -8.30 11.86
CA HIS A 20 -7.85 -8.97 10.56
C HIS A 20 -6.85 -8.41 9.54
N PHE A 21 -6.58 -7.09 9.60
CA PHE A 21 -5.55 -6.46 8.76
C PHE A 21 -4.15 -6.82 9.24
N ILE A 22 -3.90 -6.87 10.54
CA ILE A 22 -2.61 -7.33 11.08
C ILE A 22 -2.32 -8.75 10.58
N ASN A 23 -3.27 -9.66 10.67
CA ASN A 23 -3.11 -11.04 10.20
C ASN A 23 -2.93 -11.13 8.68
N HIS A 24 -3.63 -10.29 7.93
CA HIS A 24 -3.47 -10.18 6.48
C HIS A 24 -2.06 -9.74 6.10
N TYR A 25 -1.51 -8.73 6.78
CA TYR A 25 -0.13 -8.29 6.60
C TYR A 25 0.87 -9.39 6.96
N LYS A 26 0.68 -10.06 8.08
CA LYS A 26 1.54 -11.19 8.50
C LYS A 26 1.60 -12.27 7.44
N LYS A 27 0.47 -12.60 6.83
CA LYS A 27 0.40 -13.58 5.74
C LYS A 27 1.21 -13.12 4.52
N PHE A 28 1.06 -11.86 4.13
CA PHE A 28 1.79 -11.30 2.99
C PHE A 28 3.30 -11.27 3.22
N TYR A 29 3.75 -10.69 4.33
CA TYR A 29 5.19 -10.62 4.63
C TYR A 29 5.78 -12.00 4.86
N GLY A 30 5.11 -12.86 5.60
CA GLY A 30 5.62 -14.18 5.97
C GLY A 30 5.63 -15.19 4.83
N LYS A 31 4.66 -15.14 3.93
CA LYS A 31 4.53 -16.12 2.82
C LYS A 31 5.04 -15.62 1.48
N VAL A 32 5.15 -14.31 1.29
CA VAL A 32 5.52 -13.72 -0.02
C VAL A 32 6.80 -12.92 0.06
N VAL A 33 6.84 -11.82 0.83
CA VAL A 33 7.94 -10.85 0.75
C VAL A 33 9.24 -11.40 1.33
N ILE A 34 9.20 -11.90 2.55
CA ILE A 34 10.40 -12.42 3.22
C ILE A 34 10.96 -13.65 2.50
N PRO A 35 10.15 -14.64 2.09
CA PRO A 35 10.65 -15.73 1.25
C PRO A 35 11.25 -15.26 -0.07
N PHE A 36 10.66 -14.23 -0.71
CA PHE A 36 11.19 -13.65 -1.93
C PHE A 36 12.58 -13.04 -1.72
N ILE A 37 12.75 -12.25 -0.65
CA ILE A 37 14.05 -11.66 -0.31
C ILE A 37 15.11 -12.74 -0.09
N LYS A 38 14.76 -13.79 0.65
CA LYS A 38 15.66 -14.94 0.88
C LYS A 38 16.08 -15.62 -0.43
N ALA A 39 15.10 -15.91 -1.30
CA ALA A 39 15.35 -16.63 -2.54
C ALA A 39 16.13 -15.79 -3.57
N SER A 40 15.83 -14.49 -3.66
CA SER A 40 16.47 -13.58 -4.61
C SER A 40 17.87 -13.13 -4.17
N GLY A 41 18.18 -13.20 -2.88
CA GLY A 41 19.42 -12.67 -2.33
C GLY A 41 19.52 -11.14 -2.30
N ILE A 42 18.41 -10.43 -2.50
CA ILE A 42 18.36 -8.96 -2.42
C ILE A 42 18.77 -8.51 -1.02
N LYS A 43 19.65 -7.51 -0.96
CA LYS A 43 20.16 -6.92 0.30
C LYS A 43 19.80 -5.46 0.49
N GLU A 44 19.23 -4.82 -0.53
CA GLU A 44 18.83 -3.41 -0.47
C GLU A 44 17.30 -3.28 -0.55
N VAL A 45 16.73 -2.59 0.42
CA VAL A 45 15.30 -2.30 0.52
C VAL A 45 15.09 -0.80 0.68
N ILE A 46 14.19 -0.23 -0.10
CA ILE A 46 13.79 1.17 0.01
C ILE A 46 12.28 1.23 0.23
N SER A 47 11.87 1.86 1.32
CA SER A 47 10.48 2.20 1.62
C SER A 47 10.22 3.65 1.27
N LEU A 48 9.19 3.92 0.46
CA LEU A 48 8.92 5.24 -0.08
C LEU A 48 7.92 6.07 0.76
N GLY A 49 7.85 5.80 2.06
CA GLY A 49 7.05 6.57 3.01
C GLY A 49 5.71 5.95 3.40
N ASP A 50 5.03 6.56 4.34
CA ASP A 50 3.80 6.07 4.95
C ASP A 50 3.93 4.65 5.50
N THR A 51 4.99 4.44 6.25
CA THR A 51 5.22 3.16 6.93
C THR A 51 4.16 2.92 8.00
N PHE A 52 3.76 3.97 8.72
CA PHE A 52 2.71 3.93 9.74
C PHE A 52 1.46 4.66 9.29
N ASP A 53 0.31 4.23 9.79
CA ASP A 53 -0.98 4.77 9.36
C ASP A 53 -1.35 6.08 10.06
N ARG A 54 -1.04 6.21 11.35
CA ARG A 54 -1.41 7.37 12.16
C ARG A 54 -0.22 8.24 12.49
N ARG A 55 -0.45 9.54 12.50
CA ARG A 55 0.58 10.56 12.69
C ARG A 55 1.06 10.68 14.13
N ARG A 56 0.19 10.51 15.12
CA ARG A 56 0.43 10.96 16.50
C ARG A 56 0.77 9.85 17.48
N TYR A 57 0.40 8.64 17.17
CA TYR A 57 0.59 7.49 18.05
C TYR A 57 0.53 6.18 17.29
N ILE A 58 1.03 5.14 17.91
CA ILE A 58 0.88 3.78 17.42
C ILE A 58 0.47 2.89 18.60
N ASN A 59 -0.42 1.95 18.33
CA ASN A 59 -0.76 0.90 19.27
C ASN A 59 0.44 -0.03 19.47
N PHE A 60 0.78 -0.37 20.71
CA PHE A 60 1.96 -1.19 21.00
C PHE A 60 1.89 -2.58 20.41
N HIS A 61 0.71 -3.19 20.37
CA HIS A 61 0.54 -4.49 19.73
C HIS A 61 0.80 -4.41 18.22
N SER A 62 0.26 -3.42 17.54
CA SER A 62 0.52 -3.19 16.11
C SER A 62 2.00 -2.94 15.83
N LEU A 63 2.67 -2.19 16.70
CA LEU A 63 4.11 -1.93 16.58
C LEU A 63 4.92 -3.21 16.75
N ASP A 64 4.62 -4.01 17.77
CA ASP A 64 5.29 -5.28 18.02
C ASP A 64 5.13 -6.24 16.84
N GLU A 65 3.92 -6.36 16.32
CA GLU A 65 3.63 -7.18 15.13
C GLU A 65 4.35 -6.67 13.88
N ALA A 66 4.41 -5.35 13.67
CA ALA A 66 5.15 -4.75 12.55
C ALA A 66 6.65 -5.04 12.65
N LYS A 67 7.23 -4.94 13.85
CA LYS A 67 8.63 -5.29 14.10
C LYS A 67 8.90 -6.75 13.78
N GLU A 68 8.07 -7.66 14.28
CA GLU A 68 8.26 -9.10 14.09
C GLU A 68 8.11 -9.52 12.63
N MET A 69 7.09 -9.01 11.92
CA MET A 69 6.82 -9.41 10.53
C MET A 69 7.74 -8.78 9.49
N TRP A 70 8.30 -7.59 9.77
CA TRP A 70 9.03 -6.83 8.77
C TRP A 70 10.41 -6.36 9.24
N PHE A 71 10.51 -5.45 10.19
CA PHE A 71 11.78 -4.81 10.55
C PHE A 71 12.82 -5.79 11.09
N ASP A 72 12.42 -6.70 11.98
CA ASP A 72 13.30 -7.73 12.53
C ASP A 72 13.74 -8.71 11.43
N GLN A 73 12.86 -9.04 10.49
CA GLN A 73 13.18 -9.94 9.39
C GLN A 73 14.26 -9.35 8.47
N LEU A 74 14.13 -8.07 8.13
CA LEU A 74 15.15 -7.38 7.33
C LEU A 74 16.50 -7.38 8.01
N THR A 75 16.54 -7.15 9.30
CA THR A 75 17.77 -7.19 10.11
C THR A 75 18.38 -8.58 10.14
N LYS A 76 17.56 -9.61 10.36
CA LYS A 76 18.03 -11.02 10.35
C LYS A 76 18.59 -11.43 8.99
N LEU A 77 18.03 -10.91 7.91
CA LEU A 77 18.49 -11.20 6.54
C LEU A 77 19.71 -10.36 6.14
N GLY A 78 20.16 -9.44 6.98
CA GLY A 78 21.28 -8.55 6.69
C GLY A 78 20.97 -7.54 5.59
N CYS A 79 19.70 -7.14 5.44
CA CYS A 79 19.30 -6.13 4.49
C CYS A 79 19.60 -4.73 5.00
N ASN A 80 20.12 -3.88 4.12
CA ASN A 80 20.15 -2.43 4.33
C ASN A 80 18.78 -1.87 4.00
N HIS A 81 18.21 -1.07 4.91
CA HIS A 81 16.89 -0.50 4.76
C HIS A 81 16.96 1.01 4.80
N THR A 82 16.52 1.63 3.70
CA THR A 82 16.37 3.08 3.56
C THR A 82 14.88 3.40 3.59
N MET A 83 14.50 4.35 4.44
CA MET A 83 13.09 4.74 4.66
C MET A 83 12.91 6.21 4.37
N LEU A 84 12.06 6.55 3.40
CA LEU A 84 11.57 7.90 3.21
C LEU A 84 10.47 8.19 4.23
N ILE A 85 10.39 9.44 4.69
CA ILE A 85 9.31 9.89 5.54
C ILE A 85 8.13 10.31 4.66
N GLY A 86 6.96 9.69 4.85
CA GLY A 86 5.71 10.07 4.23
C GLY A 86 4.88 11.01 5.10
N ASN A 87 3.75 11.49 4.59
CA ASN A 87 2.89 12.43 5.32
C ASN A 87 2.15 11.81 6.52
N HIS A 88 1.95 10.50 6.53
CA HIS A 88 1.40 9.79 7.70
C HIS A 88 2.46 9.50 8.78
N ASP A 89 3.73 9.65 8.46
CA ASP A 89 4.83 9.40 9.41
C ASP A 89 5.18 10.62 10.27
N ILE A 90 4.58 11.79 10.02
CA ILE A 90 4.90 13.05 10.71
C ILE A 90 3.80 13.49 11.65
N TYR A 91 4.20 14.00 12.81
CA TYR A 91 3.28 14.51 13.82
C TYR A 91 2.63 15.85 13.40
N TYR A 92 3.44 16.83 13.03
CA TYR A 92 3.00 18.13 12.54
C TYR A 92 2.87 18.13 11.01
N LYS A 93 1.90 18.85 10.47
CA LYS A 93 1.68 18.88 9.01
C LYS A 93 2.74 19.66 8.23
N ASN A 94 3.43 20.59 8.88
CA ASN A 94 4.33 21.56 8.25
C ASN A 94 5.81 21.30 8.47
N THR A 95 6.19 20.29 9.24
CA THR A 95 7.59 19.95 9.53
C THR A 95 7.77 18.45 9.75
N LEU A 96 8.94 17.93 9.40
CA LEU A 96 9.34 16.54 9.64
C LEU A 96 9.99 16.34 11.01
N LYS A 97 10.11 17.38 11.83
CA LYS A 97 10.90 17.37 13.07
C LYS A 97 10.54 16.21 14.01
N VAL A 98 9.26 15.90 14.15
CA VAL A 98 8.78 14.76 14.93
C VAL A 98 8.15 13.76 13.96
N ASN A 99 8.77 12.60 13.82
CA ASN A 99 8.33 11.57 12.91
C ASN A 99 8.47 10.18 13.51
N ALA A 100 7.60 9.26 13.09
CA ALA A 100 7.54 7.92 13.64
C ALA A 100 8.83 7.10 13.44
N PRO A 101 9.49 7.11 12.26
CA PRO A 101 10.72 6.36 12.11
C PRO A 101 11.80 6.73 13.13
N HIS A 102 12.02 8.00 13.39
CA HIS A 102 12.99 8.44 14.39
C HIS A 102 12.56 8.10 15.82
N GLU A 103 11.26 8.23 16.13
CA GLU A 103 10.76 8.04 17.51
C GLU A 103 10.72 6.55 17.92
N ILE A 104 10.38 5.65 17.00
CA ILE A 104 10.02 4.26 17.37
C ILE A 104 10.87 3.18 16.70
N LEU A 105 11.75 3.52 15.76
CA LEU A 105 12.62 2.56 15.06
C LEU A 105 14.11 2.77 15.35
N GLY A 106 14.45 3.50 16.42
CA GLY A 106 15.84 3.81 16.76
C GLY A 106 16.72 2.62 17.12
N GLU A 107 16.13 1.48 17.46
CA GLU A 107 16.85 0.22 17.71
C GLU A 107 17.42 -0.42 16.44
N TYR A 108 16.90 -0.05 15.28
CA TYR A 108 17.35 -0.54 13.98
C TYR A 108 18.38 0.43 13.37
N ASN A 109 19.31 -0.12 12.62
CA ASN A 109 20.28 0.67 11.85
C ASN A 109 19.72 1.02 10.47
N PHE A 110 18.54 1.61 10.44
CA PHE A 110 17.89 2.05 9.20
C PHE A 110 18.33 3.45 8.82
N ASP A 111 18.43 3.69 7.52
CA ASP A 111 18.74 5.00 6.97
C ASP A 111 17.43 5.76 6.69
N VAL A 112 17.08 6.66 7.61
CA VAL A 112 15.84 7.46 7.51
C VAL A 112 16.11 8.74 6.74
N ILE A 113 15.38 8.93 5.65
CA ILE A 113 15.51 10.10 4.80
C ILE A 113 14.57 11.21 5.29
N ASP A 114 15.10 12.15 6.04
CA ASP A 114 14.42 13.31 6.59
C ASP A 114 14.78 14.63 5.88
N LYS A 115 15.68 14.57 4.91
CA LYS A 115 16.09 15.68 4.05
C LYS A 115 16.50 15.15 2.68
N PRO A 116 16.54 15.97 1.63
CA PRO A 116 17.00 15.54 0.32
C PRO A 116 18.39 14.90 0.41
N THR A 117 18.50 13.67 -0.05
CA THR A 117 19.72 12.87 0.08
C THR A 117 19.97 12.09 -1.19
N THR A 118 21.16 12.18 -1.74
CA THR A 118 21.55 11.35 -2.88
C THR A 118 22.32 10.14 -2.37
N LYS A 119 21.87 8.93 -2.73
CA LYS A 119 22.54 7.67 -2.45
C LYS A 119 22.92 6.99 -3.76
N SER A 120 24.10 6.41 -3.80
CA SER A 120 24.59 5.66 -4.96
C SER A 120 24.45 4.15 -4.74
N TYR A 121 23.86 3.47 -5.71
CA TYR A 121 23.69 2.03 -5.73
C TYR A 121 24.32 1.46 -7.00
N ASP A 122 25.47 0.79 -6.83
CA ASP A 122 26.24 0.22 -7.93
C ASP A 122 26.46 1.22 -9.10
N GLY A 123 26.85 2.44 -8.74
CA GLY A 123 27.14 3.52 -9.69
C GLY A 123 25.91 4.31 -10.18
N THR A 124 24.70 3.94 -9.77
CA THR A 124 23.48 4.68 -10.08
C THR A 124 23.08 5.55 -8.90
N ASP A 125 23.07 6.88 -9.13
CA ASP A 125 22.66 7.83 -8.12
C ASP A 125 21.14 7.96 -8.09
N ILE A 126 20.60 7.97 -6.88
CA ILE A 126 19.18 8.17 -6.61
C ILE A 126 19.03 9.37 -5.66
N LEU A 127 18.33 10.40 -6.10
CA LEU A 127 17.91 11.49 -5.23
C LEU A 127 16.67 11.03 -4.46
N MET A 128 16.77 10.97 -3.14
CA MET A 128 15.69 10.59 -2.25
C MET A 128 15.13 11.82 -1.55
N LEU A 129 13.82 11.98 -1.61
CA LEU A 129 13.09 13.09 -1.01
C LEU A 129 12.13 12.58 0.07
N PRO A 130 12.11 13.19 1.26
CA PRO A 130 11.02 13.00 2.20
C PRO A 130 9.78 13.75 1.72
N TRP A 131 8.66 13.57 2.42
CA TRP A 131 7.45 14.37 2.22
C TRP A 131 7.77 15.87 2.16
N ILE A 132 7.23 16.55 1.16
CA ILE A 132 7.45 17.97 0.96
C ILE A 132 6.41 18.76 1.76
N CYS A 133 6.88 19.61 2.67
CA CYS A 133 6.06 20.46 3.52
C CYS A 133 6.63 21.88 3.57
N ASP A 134 5.95 22.80 4.23
CA ASP A 134 6.37 24.21 4.26
C ASP A 134 7.80 24.41 4.77
N ASP A 135 8.19 23.62 5.79
CA ASP A 135 9.50 23.73 6.44
C ASP A 135 10.68 23.33 5.51
N ASN A 136 10.47 22.37 4.61
CA ASN A 136 11.54 21.84 3.75
C ASN A 136 11.42 22.18 2.27
N LYS A 137 10.36 22.87 1.88
CA LYS A 137 10.02 23.10 0.45
C LYS A 137 11.15 23.74 -0.33
N SER A 138 11.78 24.79 0.21
CA SER A 138 12.88 25.49 -0.46
C SER A 138 14.11 24.59 -0.63
N GLU A 139 14.48 23.85 0.40
CA GLU A 139 15.60 22.91 0.37
C GLU A 139 15.37 21.80 -0.65
N VAL A 140 14.15 21.25 -0.70
CA VAL A 140 13.78 20.20 -1.67
C VAL A 140 13.87 20.72 -3.09
N PHE A 141 13.32 21.91 -3.38
CA PHE A 141 13.34 22.48 -4.72
C PHE A 141 14.78 22.78 -5.19
N GLU A 142 15.61 23.28 -4.30
CA GLU A 142 17.03 23.52 -4.60
C GLU A 142 17.76 22.20 -4.89
N ALA A 143 17.52 21.17 -4.08
CA ALA A 143 18.12 19.86 -4.28
C ALA A 143 17.72 19.24 -5.64
N VAL A 144 16.46 19.35 -6.03
CA VAL A 144 15.98 18.89 -7.35
C VAL A 144 16.68 19.66 -8.48
N GLN A 145 16.75 20.98 -8.38
CA GLN A 145 17.39 21.79 -9.42
C GLN A 145 18.88 21.47 -9.59
N ARG A 146 19.59 21.21 -8.51
CA ARG A 146 21.04 20.91 -8.53
C ARG A 146 21.37 19.47 -8.85
N SER A 147 20.43 18.55 -8.69
CA SER A 147 20.69 17.13 -8.83
C SER A 147 21.08 16.74 -10.25
N LYS A 148 22.05 15.85 -10.35
CA LYS A 148 22.45 15.16 -11.59
C LYS A 148 22.09 13.69 -11.57
N ALA A 149 21.40 13.22 -10.52
CA ALA A 149 20.96 11.84 -10.42
C ALA A 149 19.99 11.48 -11.55
N PRO A 150 20.11 10.29 -12.13
CA PRO A 150 19.16 9.84 -13.16
C PRO A 150 17.80 9.44 -12.59
N VAL A 151 17.74 9.12 -11.32
CA VAL A 151 16.54 8.60 -10.65
C VAL A 151 16.21 9.44 -9.43
N LEU A 152 14.92 9.67 -9.23
CA LEU A 152 14.36 10.27 -8.01
C LEU A 152 13.37 9.31 -7.38
N MET A 153 13.42 9.18 -6.07
CA MET A 153 12.42 8.47 -5.26
C MET A 153 11.86 9.41 -4.21
N GLY A 154 10.54 9.45 -4.08
CA GLY A 154 9.89 10.37 -3.17
C GLY A 154 8.52 9.89 -2.70
N HIS A 155 7.89 10.75 -1.92
CA HIS A 155 6.52 10.58 -1.46
C HIS A 155 5.74 11.83 -1.85
N LEU A 156 5.34 11.88 -3.13
CA LEU A 156 4.95 13.11 -3.83
C LEU A 156 3.43 13.21 -3.99
N GLU A 157 2.91 14.42 -3.81
CA GLU A 157 1.52 14.74 -4.14
C GLU A 157 1.50 15.53 -5.44
N LEU A 158 1.20 14.82 -6.54
CA LEU A 158 1.19 15.40 -7.89
C LEU A 158 -0.23 15.43 -8.45
N ASN A 159 -0.57 16.51 -9.18
CA ASN A 159 -1.82 16.56 -9.91
C ASN A 159 -1.79 15.65 -11.15
N GLY A 160 -2.96 15.23 -11.62
CA GLY A 160 -3.12 14.45 -12.84
C GLY A 160 -2.91 12.95 -12.68
N PHE A 161 -2.70 12.44 -11.46
CA PHE A 161 -2.57 11.00 -11.16
C PHE A 161 -3.78 10.46 -10.41
N GLU A 162 -4.08 9.18 -10.58
CA GLU A 162 -5.14 8.51 -9.85
C GLU A 162 -4.73 8.21 -8.40
N ALA A 163 -5.48 8.75 -7.44
CA ALA A 163 -5.35 8.37 -6.02
C ALA A 163 -6.11 7.07 -5.71
N HIS A 164 -7.27 6.90 -6.35
CA HIS A 164 -8.12 5.72 -6.33
C HIS A 164 -8.62 5.44 -7.74
N PRO A 165 -9.12 4.22 -8.03
CA PRO A 165 -9.67 3.92 -9.36
C PRO A 165 -10.72 4.95 -9.80
N GLY A 166 -10.47 5.61 -10.94
CA GLY A 166 -11.35 6.61 -11.52
C GLY A 166 -11.32 7.99 -10.85
N HIS A 167 -10.50 8.20 -9.81
CA HIS A 167 -10.36 9.48 -9.12
C HIS A 167 -9.00 10.12 -9.39
N ILE A 168 -8.97 11.04 -10.36
CA ILE A 168 -7.78 11.79 -10.72
C ILE A 168 -7.65 13.01 -9.80
N MET A 169 -6.47 13.18 -9.20
CA MET A 169 -6.18 14.32 -8.32
C MET A 169 -5.97 15.59 -9.14
N GLU A 170 -6.74 16.62 -8.83
CA GLU A 170 -6.63 17.93 -9.44
C GLU A 170 -5.69 18.86 -8.66
N SER A 171 -5.46 18.56 -7.38
CA SER A 171 -4.54 19.28 -6.49
C SER A 171 -3.14 18.67 -6.50
N GLY A 172 -2.18 19.41 -5.98
CA GLY A 172 -0.80 18.95 -5.86
C GLY A 172 0.15 19.67 -6.82
N MET A 173 1.40 19.26 -6.78
CA MET A 173 2.46 19.83 -7.61
C MET A 173 2.32 19.38 -9.07
N ASP A 174 2.85 20.18 -9.97
CA ASP A 174 3.01 19.81 -11.38
C ASP A 174 4.17 18.81 -11.54
N GLY A 175 3.87 17.64 -12.13
CA GLY A 175 4.88 16.61 -12.38
C GLY A 175 5.99 17.02 -13.33
N THR A 176 5.78 18.05 -14.16
CA THR A 176 6.81 18.54 -15.09
C THR A 176 8.05 19.07 -14.36
N PHE A 177 7.93 19.44 -13.11
CA PHE A 177 9.06 19.81 -12.25
C PHE A 177 10.14 18.72 -12.17
N PHE A 178 9.76 17.47 -12.39
CA PHE A 178 10.63 16.30 -12.31
C PHE A 178 11.06 15.75 -13.68
N ASN A 179 10.81 16.46 -14.77
CA ASN A 179 11.10 16.00 -16.13
C ASN A 179 12.59 15.71 -16.40
N LYS A 180 13.50 16.33 -15.65
CA LYS A 180 14.94 16.12 -15.80
C LYS A 180 15.39 14.69 -15.45
N PHE A 181 14.65 13.98 -14.60
CA PHE A 181 15.01 12.62 -14.19
C PHE A 181 14.57 11.60 -15.24
N LYS A 182 15.38 10.57 -15.45
CA LYS A 182 15.02 9.46 -16.35
C LYS A 182 13.85 8.67 -15.78
N ARG A 183 13.83 8.48 -14.46
CA ARG A 183 12.78 7.78 -13.72
C ARG A 183 12.49 8.49 -12.41
N VAL A 184 11.21 8.57 -12.08
CA VAL A 184 10.70 9.04 -10.78
C VAL A 184 9.77 7.97 -10.23
N PHE A 185 10.05 7.49 -9.03
CA PHE A 185 9.19 6.55 -8.31
C PHE A 185 8.64 7.21 -7.05
N SER A 186 7.36 7.06 -6.82
CA SER A 186 6.71 7.71 -5.68
C SER A 186 5.74 6.78 -4.95
N GLY A 187 5.67 6.96 -3.63
CA GLY A 187 4.55 6.57 -2.80
C GLY A 187 3.51 7.68 -2.73
N HIS A 188 2.61 7.62 -1.79
CA HIS A 188 1.50 8.51 -1.46
C HIS A 188 0.16 8.08 -2.04
N TYR A 189 0.02 8.00 -3.36
CA TYR A 189 -1.21 7.46 -3.95
C TYR A 189 -1.19 5.94 -3.95
N HIS A 190 -2.27 5.33 -3.46
CA HIS A 190 -2.34 3.88 -3.30
C HIS A 190 -2.59 3.16 -4.63
N GLN A 191 -3.03 3.87 -5.65
CA GLN A 191 -3.22 3.33 -6.99
C GLN A 191 -1.90 3.30 -7.77
N LYS A 192 -1.54 2.12 -8.27
CA LYS A 192 -0.39 1.95 -9.16
C LYS A 192 -0.69 2.61 -10.50
N SER A 193 0.15 3.55 -10.92
CA SER A 193 -0.01 4.28 -12.19
C SER A 193 1.33 4.80 -12.72
N THR A 194 1.40 4.98 -14.03
CA THR A 194 2.58 5.56 -14.68
C THR A 194 2.14 6.58 -15.70
N LYS A 195 2.80 7.74 -15.69
CA LYS A 195 2.59 8.81 -16.67
C LYS A 195 3.93 9.47 -16.96
N GLY A 196 4.39 9.37 -18.22
CA GLY A 196 5.72 9.84 -18.60
C GLY A 196 6.82 9.10 -17.83
N ASN A 197 7.72 9.84 -17.20
CA ASN A 197 8.82 9.30 -16.40
C ASN A 197 8.44 9.02 -14.94
N ILE A 198 7.20 9.28 -14.52
CA ILE A 198 6.74 9.18 -13.13
C ILE A 198 5.88 7.95 -12.96
N SER A 199 6.25 7.12 -11.97
CA SER A 199 5.49 5.94 -11.57
C SER A 199 5.15 6.00 -10.09
N TYR A 200 3.85 5.93 -9.78
CA TYR A 200 3.35 5.63 -8.45
C TYR A 200 3.30 4.12 -8.27
N LEU A 201 3.92 3.61 -7.22
CA LEU A 201 4.06 2.18 -7.01
C LEU A 201 2.79 1.53 -6.46
N GLY A 202 1.95 2.32 -5.79
CA GLY A 202 0.80 1.80 -5.08
C GLY A 202 1.17 1.05 -3.80
N ASN A 203 0.21 0.91 -2.89
CA ASN A 203 0.45 0.19 -1.65
C ASN A 203 0.47 -1.34 -1.86
N PRO A 204 1.01 -2.12 -0.90
CA PRO A 204 1.27 -3.55 -1.13
C PRO A 204 0.06 -4.45 -0.97
N TYR A 205 -1.05 -3.96 -0.45
CA TYR A 205 -2.25 -4.74 -0.11
C TYR A 205 -3.49 -3.85 -0.08
N GLN A 206 -4.64 -4.48 -0.08
CA GLN A 206 -5.93 -3.79 0.01
C GLN A 206 -6.15 -3.24 1.42
N LEU A 207 -6.59 -1.98 1.54
CA LEU A 207 -6.90 -1.32 2.81
C LEU A 207 -8.38 -0.97 2.95
N TYR A 208 -9.05 -0.67 1.83
CA TYR A 208 -10.43 -0.20 1.78
C TYR A 208 -11.18 -0.88 0.63
N TRP A 209 -12.51 -0.79 0.62
CA TRP A 209 -13.32 -1.37 -0.44
C TRP A 209 -13.02 -0.82 -1.84
N ASN A 210 -12.55 0.42 -1.97
CA ASN A 210 -12.09 0.95 -3.27
C ASN A 210 -10.87 0.22 -3.83
N ASP A 211 -10.16 -0.54 -3.00
CA ASP A 211 -9.02 -1.34 -3.44
C ASP A 211 -9.43 -2.69 -4.04
N TYR A 212 -10.72 -3.03 -3.94
CA TYR A 212 -11.24 -4.27 -4.51
C TYR A 212 -10.88 -4.39 -6.00
N GLY A 213 -10.33 -5.53 -6.40
CA GLY A 213 -9.94 -5.80 -7.78
C GLY A 213 -8.65 -5.11 -8.24
N CYS A 214 -8.03 -4.25 -7.42
CA CYS A 214 -6.76 -3.62 -7.76
C CYS A 214 -5.59 -4.57 -7.53
N LYS A 215 -4.65 -4.56 -8.46
CA LYS A 215 -3.39 -5.32 -8.31
C LYS A 215 -2.46 -4.56 -7.38
N ARG A 216 -2.11 -5.17 -6.25
CA ARG A 216 -1.23 -4.62 -5.22
C ARG A 216 0.00 -5.50 -5.05
N GLY A 217 1.08 -4.95 -4.54
CA GLY A 217 2.30 -5.71 -4.32
C GLY A 217 3.52 -4.83 -4.09
N PHE A 218 4.66 -5.32 -4.49
CA PHE A 218 5.93 -4.60 -4.39
C PHE A 218 6.67 -4.67 -5.72
N HIS A 219 7.77 -3.91 -5.82
CA HIS A 219 8.57 -3.84 -7.03
C HIS A 219 10.03 -4.19 -6.75
N VAL A 220 10.73 -4.64 -7.77
CA VAL A 220 12.18 -4.76 -7.77
C VAL A 220 12.73 -3.83 -8.84
N PHE A 221 13.61 -2.92 -8.42
CA PHE A 221 14.28 -1.95 -9.28
C PHE A 221 15.66 -2.48 -9.67
N ASP A 222 15.97 -2.43 -10.95
CA ASP A 222 17.27 -2.78 -11.50
C ASP A 222 18.07 -1.51 -11.82
N THR A 223 19.20 -1.31 -11.13
CA THR A 223 20.03 -0.11 -11.28
C THR A 223 20.68 0.03 -12.65
N SER A 224 20.86 -1.06 -13.39
CA SER A 224 21.48 -1.05 -14.72
C SER A 224 20.50 -0.64 -15.83
N THR A 225 19.24 -1.07 -15.73
CA THR A 225 18.21 -0.79 -16.74
C THR A 225 17.29 0.36 -16.37
N LEU A 226 17.29 0.77 -15.11
CA LEU A 226 16.36 1.74 -14.51
C LEU A 226 14.90 1.31 -14.61
N LYS A 227 14.64 0.02 -14.73
CA LYS A 227 13.29 -0.56 -14.84
C LYS A 227 12.90 -1.25 -13.54
N THR A 228 11.60 -1.35 -13.33
CA THR A 228 11.01 -2.11 -12.23
C THR A 228 10.30 -3.33 -12.74
N THR A 229 10.30 -4.39 -11.92
CA THR A 229 9.45 -5.57 -12.08
C THR A 229 8.44 -5.58 -10.95
N PHE A 230 7.16 -5.72 -11.29
CA PHE A 230 6.07 -5.79 -10.31
C PHE A 230 5.85 -7.23 -9.85
N TYR A 231 5.75 -7.41 -8.54
CA TYR A 231 5.39 -8.68 -7.90
C TYR A 231 4.09 -8.53 -7.16
N ARG A 232 3.06 -9.19 -7.66
CA ARG A 232 1.71 -9.07 -7.12
C ARG A 232 1.57 -9.77 -5.77
N ASN A 233 0.89 -9.11 -4.82
CA ASN A 233 0.35 -9.75 -3.63
C ASN A 233 -0.82 -10.65 -4.06
N PRO A 234 -0.73 -11.98 -3.87
CA PRO A 234 -1.79 -12.89 -4.30
C PRO A 234 -2.97 -12.91 -3.32
N PHE A 235 -2.86 -12.25 -2.17
CA PHE A 235 -3.87 -12.30 -1.11
C PHE A 235 -4.78 -11.08 -1.14
N ASP A 236 -6.07 -11.33 -1.25
CA ASP A 236 -7.10 -10.32 -1.11
C ASP A 236 -7.69 -10.37 0.29
N ILE A 237 -8.20 -9.25 0.80
CA ILE A 237 -8.96 -9.18 2.05
C ILE A 237 -10.41 -8.76 1.80
N PHE A 238 -10.70 -8.18 0.64
CA PHE A 238 -12.04 -7.79 0.22
C PHE A 238 -12.54 -8.72 -0.87
N TYR A 239 -13.73 -9.31 -0.65
CA TYR A 239 -14.37 -10.24 -1.58
C TYR A 239 -15.79 -9.77 -1.90
N LYS A 240 -16.19 -9.87 -3.16
CA LYS A 240 -17.57 -9.74 -3.60
C LYS A 240 -18.05 -11.09 -4.08
N LEU A 241 -19.08 -11.60 -3.47
CA LEU A 241 -19.76 -12.83 -3.88
C LEU A 241 -21.15 -12.45 -4.41
N TYR A 242 -21.55 -13.10 -5.49
CA TYR A 242 -22.82 -12.85 -6.15
C TYR A 242 -23.77 -14.00 -5.90
N TYR A 243 -24.90 -13.71 -5.28
CA TYR A 243 -25.96 -14.68 -5.04
C TYR A 243 -27.06 -14.52 -6.08
N ASN A 244 -27.20 -15.54 -6.92
CA ASN A 244 -28.29 -15.64 -7.89
C ASN A 244 -28.88 -17.06 -7.76
N ASN A 245 -29.87 -17.22 -6.88
CA ASN A 245 -30.45 -18.50 -6.50
C ASN A 245 -29.37 -19.56 -6.15
N GLY A 246 -28.28 -19.12 -5.63
CA GLY A 246 -27.08 -19.89 -5.25
C GLY A 246 -25.84 -19.02 -5.35
N VAL A 247 -24.77 -19.47 -4.70
CA VAL A 247 -23.48 -18.79 -4.70
C VAL A 247 -22.34 -19.80 -4.69
N SER A 248 -21.28 -19.48 -5.43
CA SER A 248 -20.00 -20.20 -5.32
C SER A 248 -19.17 -19.55 -4.22
N ILE A 249 -18.93 -20.29 -3.15
CA ILE A 249 -18.13 -19.82 -2.00
C ILE A 249 -16.70 -20.34 -2.19
N PRO A 250 -15.69 -19.46 -2.19
CA PRO A 250 -14.28 -19.87 -2.18
C PRO A 250 -13.93 -20.73 -0.96
N GLU A 251 -12.78 -21.37 -0.99
CA GLU A 251 -12.28 -22.15 0.14
C GLU A 251 -12.33 -21.33 1.43
N SER A 252 -12.78 -21.94 2.52
CA SER A 252 -12.98 -21.24 3.80
C SER A 252 -11.70 -20.62 4.35
N GLU A 253 -10.55 -21.24 4.10
CA GLU A 253 -9.25 -20.69 4.51
C GLU A 253 -8.91 -19.39 3.80
N ASP A 254 -9.34 -19.22 2.53
CA ASP A 254 -9.11 -17.98 1.78
C ASP A 254 -10.01 -16.84 2.28
N LEU A 255 -11.21 -17.17 2.77
CA LEU A 255 -12.18 -16.20 3.26
C LEU A 255 -12.03 -15.86 4.74
N LYS A 256 -11.37 -16.72 5.52
CA LYS A 256 -11.21 -16.48 6.96
C LYS A 256 -10.55 -15.14 7.24
N GLY A 257 -11.19 -14.33 8.08
CA GLY A 257 -10.70 -12.98 8.42
C GLY A 257 -10.92 -11.92 7.35
N SER A 258 -11.52 -12.26 6.20
CA SER A 258 -11.78 -11.30 5.12
C SER A 258 -13.09 -10.55 5.30
N PHE A 259 -13.24 -9.49 4.49
CA PHE A 259 -14.42 -8.64 4.42
C PHE A 259 -15.19 -9.00 3.15
N VAL A 260 -16.41 -9.47 3.31
CA VAL A 260 -17.23 -10.00 2.22
C VAL A 260 -18.48 -9.16 2.01
N LYS A 261 -18.75 -8.78 0.77
CA LYS A 261 -20.05 -8.30 0.30
C LYS A 261 -20.74 -9.41 -0.45
N LEU A 262 -21.88 -9.85 0.05
CA LEU A 262 -22.78 -10.75 -0.67
C LEU A 262 -23.78 -9.90 -1.45
N ILE A 263 -23.61 -9.85 -2.77
CA ILE A 263 -24.47 -9.09 -3.68
C ILE A 263 -25.58 -10.03 -4.12
N VAL A 264 -26.81 -9.75 -3.67
CA VAL A 264 -27.98 -10.58 -3.93
C VAL A 264 -28.68 -10.07 -5.17
N GLU A 265 -28.58 -10.80 -6.26
CA GLU A 265 -29.28 -10.53 -7.52
C GLU A 265 -30.67 -11.14 -7.50
N GLU A 266 -30.78 -12.38 -7.07
CA GLU A 266 -32.04 -13.09 -6.92
C GLU A 266 -31.97 -14.05 -5.74
N LYS A 267 -32.90 -13.95 -4.79
CA LYS A 267 -32.92 -14.82 -3.61
C LYS A 267 -33.39 -16.23 -3.94
N GLY A 268 -34.39 -16.38 -4.80
CA GLY A 268 -35.00 -17.68 -5.07
C GLY A 268 -35.58 -18.34 -3.83
N ASP A 269 -35.17 -19.57 -3.55
CA ASP A 269 -35.57 -20.32 -2.35
C ASP A 269 -34.97 -19.68 -1.09
N TYR A 270 -35.84 -19.23 -0.18
CA TYR A 270 -35.43 -18.57 1.06
C TYR A 270 -34.59 -19.46 1.96
N GLN A 271 -34.91 -20.76 2.06
CA GLN A 271 -34.15 -21.68 2.90
C GLN A 271 -32.73 -21.88 2.38
N LYS A 272 -32.59 -21.97 1.07
CA LYS A 272 -31.28 -22.07 0.41
C LYS A 272 -30.45 -20.81 0.62
N PHE A 273 -31.09 -19.63 0.52
CA PHE A 273 -30.43 -18.34 0.78
C PHE A 273 -29.98 -18.22 2.24
N ASP A 274 -30.86 -18.52 3.19
CA ASP A 274 -30.55 -18.50 4.62
C ASP A 274 -29.38 -19.47 4.96
N TYR A 275 -29.37 -20.65 4.37
CA TYR A 275 -28.27 -21.62 4.54
C TYR A 275 -26.96 -21.05 4.03
N ALA A 276 -26.93 -20.43 2.86
CA ALA A 276 -25.72 -19.81 2.30
C ALA A 276 -25.17 -18.68 3.20
N VAL A 277 -26.05 -17.81 3.70
CA VAL A 277 -25.67 -16.73 4.64
C VAL A 277 -25.08 -17.33 5.93
N LYS A 278 -25.69 -18.36 6.48
CA LYS A 278 -25.18 -19.04 7.68
C LYS A 278 -23.83 -19.70 7.44
N GLN A 279 -23.62 -20.31 6.28
CA GLN A 279 -22.31 -20.85 5.91
C GLN A 279 -21.23 -19.75 5.92
N LEU A 280 -21.52 -18.60 5.33
CA LEU A 280 -20.59 -17.46 5.32
C LEU A 280 -20.32 -16.94 6.74
N GLN A 281 -21.35 -16.80 7.57
CA GLN A 281 -21.20 -16.34 8.95
C GLN A 281 -20.34 -17.27 9.79
N ASN A 282 -20.31 -18.58 9.50
CA ASN A 282 -19.56 -19.57 10.24
C ASN A 282 -18.09 -19.71 9.81
N ILE A 283 -17.66 -19.03 8.75
CA ILE A 283 -16.28 -19.11 8.26
C ILE A 283 -15.30 -18.37 9.20
N GLY A 284 -15.76 -17.38 9.94
CA GLY A 284 -14.90 -16.50 10.73
C GLY A 284 -14.44 -15.29 9.93
N LEU A 285 -15.39 -14.67 9.22
CA LEU A 285 -15.15 -13.45 8.44
C LEU A 285 -14.86 -12.25 9.35
N GLY A 286 -14.13 -11.27 8.84
CA GLY A 286 -13.97 -9.97 9.47
C GLY A 286 -15.26 -9.15 9.44
N ASP A 287 -16.00 -9.22 8.35
CA ASP A 287 -17.32 -8.62 8.18
C ASP A 287 -18.07 -9.28 7.03
N LEU A 288 -19.39 -9.29 7.12
CA LEU A 288 -20.28 -9.73 6.05
C LEU A 288 -21.36 -8.68 5.85
N LYS A 289 -21.41 -8.10 4.64
CA LYS A 289 -22.45 -7.16 4.24
C LYS A 289 -23.32 -7.75 3.15
N LEU A 290 -24.63 -7.63 3.31
CA LEU A 290 -25.60 -7.99 2.28
C LEU A 290 -25.95 -6.74 1.49
N SER A 291 -25.83 -6.81 0.15
CA SER A 291 -26.23 -5.78 -0.77
C SER A 291 -27.31 -6.32 -1.68
N LEU A 292 -28.51 -5.78 -1.56
CA LEU A 292 -29.62 -6.12 -2.44
C LEU A 292 -29.56 -5.23 -3.68
N ILE A 293 -29.37 -5.85 -4.84
CA ILE A 293 -29.60 -5.15 -6.10
C ILE A 293 -31.12 -5.04 -6.25
N HIS A 294 -31.64 -3.81 -6.38
CA HIS A 294 -33.08 -3.57 -6.48
C HIS A 294 -33.71 -4.45 -7.56
N ILE A 295 -34.43 -5.46 -7.11
CA ILE A 295 -35.47 -6.10 -7.90
C ILE A 295 -36.62 -5.10 -7.83
N SER A 296 -36.95 -4.39 -8.93
CA SER A 296 -38.18 -3.67 -9.06
C SER A 296 -39.30 -4.66 -8.76
N GLU A 297 -40.02 -4.45 -7.64
CA GLU A 297 -41.26 -5.17 -7.41
C GLU A 297 -42.15 -4.95 -8.63
N PRO A 298 -42.70 -6.02 -9.23
CA PRO A 298 -43.69 -5.81 -10.30
C PRO A 298 -44.84 -5.00 -9.71
N THR A 299 -45.03 -3.82 -10.26
CA THR A 299 -46.18 -2.95 -9.95
C THR A 299 -47.41 -3.81 -10.08
N ARG A 300 -48.10 -4.13 -8.97
CA ARG A 300 -49.44 -4.67 -9.00
C ARG A 300 -50.31 -3.64 -9.71
N GLN A 301 -50.59 -3.86 -10.98
CA GLN A 301 -51.65 -3.17 -11.67
C GLN A 301 -52.94 -3.58 -10.96
N LEU A 302 -53.48 -2.66 -10.17
CA LEU A 302 -54.88 -2.69 -9.73
C LEU A 302 -55.70 -2.57 -10.99
N GLN A 303 -56.25 -3.69 -11.47
CA GLN A 303 -57.36 -3.67 -12.39
C GLN A 303 -58.60 -3.17 -11.61
N ILE A 304 -59.10 -1.99 -12.02
CA ILE A 304 -60.40 -1.45 -11.63
C ILE A 304 -61.47 -2.17 -12.45
#